data_dc825e02e86e0eb0b06c6bf0452b4ecf
#
_entry.id   dc825e02e86e0eb0b06c6bf0452b4ecf
#
_cell.length_a   1.000
_cell.length_b   1.000
_cell.length_c   1.000
_cell.angle_alpha   90.00
_cell.angle_beta   90.00
_cell.angle_gamma   90.00
#
_symmetry.space_group_name_H-M   'P 1'
#
loop_
_entity.id
_entity.type
_entity.pdbx_description
1 polymer ?
#
loop_
_entity_poly.entity_id
_entity_poly.type
_entity_poly.pdbx_seq_one_letter_code
_entity_poly.pdbx_strand_id
1 'polypeptide(L)'
;MVQSHPRRGHFPAIRTKRVLDLSRSEVLDAVDADQIAYYRARAPWYDDGYACAGDYDGGAEQNARWLAELAAVERALGTAPIHGDCVELGAGTGYWTERVIERVERLWALDAAPEVLQTARVRLGARATKVHFEVVDLWRWEPRRRWDSAVAFFLLEHVPDEVLPALLATLHDALHPGAPLFVAEGAANDAEPQIETRSIDGRAYDVVERRRSPSEYERVLATAGFSVVSVAARRLMHLLATRE
;
A
#
# COMPACT_ATOMS: atom_id res chain seq x y z
N MET A 1 13.96 27.88 11.91
CA MET A 1 14.79 27.39 10.81
C MET A 1 13.89 26.49 9.98
N VAL A 2 13.46 26.95 8.80
CA VAL A 2 12.67 26.16 7.86
C VAL A 2 13.65 25.21 7.18
N GLN A 3 13.55 23.92 7.46
CA GLN A 3 14.31 22.92 6.71
C GLN A 3 13.78 22.92 5.27
N SER A 4 14.66 23.25 4.35
CA SER A 4 14.40 23.19 2.91
C SER A 4 14.17 21.74 2.51
N HIS A 5 12.96 21.43 2.02
CA HIS A 5 12.64 20.13 1.42
C HIS A 5 13.54 19.90 0.19
N PRO A 6 13.99 18.67 -0.05
CA PRO A 6 14.77 18.35 -1.23
C PRO A 6 13.92 18.63 -2.49
N ARG A 7 14.47 19.41 -3.40
CA ARG A 7 13.85 19.75 -4.69
C ARG A 7 13.63 18.49 -5.51
N ARG A 8 12.52 18.43 -6.26
CA ARG A 8 12.25 17.41 -7.28
C ARG A 8 13.53 17.12 -8.06
N GLY A 9 14.13 15.97 -7.80
CA GLY A 9 15.16 15.44 -8.66
C GLY A 9 14.54 15.22 -10.03
N HIS A 10 15.12 15.84 -11.04
CA HIS A 10 14.91 15.49 -12.43
C HIS A 10 15.02 13.97 -12.52
N PHE A 11 13.96 13.28 -12.99
CA PHE A 11 13.98 11.83 -13.17
C PHE A 11 15.14 11.46 -14.10
N PRO A 12 16.24 10.89 -13.61
CA PRO A 12 17.29 10.43 -14.50
C PRO A 12 16.77 9.19 -15.23
N ALA A 13 17.08 9.13 -16.52
CA ALA A 13 16.83 7.99 -17.38
C ALA A 13 17.25 6.69 -16.67
N ILE A 14 16.40 5.68 -16.75
CA ILE A 14 16.55 4.31 -16.26
C ILE A 14 18.00 3.85 -16.39
N ARG A 15 18.69 3.67 -15.27
CA ARG A 15 19.99 3.01 -15.24
C ARG A 15 19.81 1.50 -15.32
N THR A 16 19.64 0.99 -16.53
CA THR A 16 19.58 -0.43 -16.91
C THR A 16 20.93 -1.15 -16.77
N LYS A 17 21.83 -0.78 -15.87
CA LYS A 17 23.22 -1.25 -15.93
C LYS A 17 23.71 -2.12 -14.75
N ARG A 18 22.84 -2.52 -13.82
CA ARG A 18 23.26 -3.35 -12.67
C ARG A 18 22.63 -4.75 -12.61
N VAL A 19 21.76 -5.09 -13.56
CA VAL A 19 20.89 -6.31 -13.50
C VAL A 19 21.46 -7.48 -14.30
N LEU A 20 22.61 -7.34 -14.98
CA LEU A 20 23.06 -8.31 -16.01
C LEU A 20 23.65 -9.62 -15.49
N ASP A 21 23.90 -9.77 -14.16
CA ASP A 21 24.52 -10.99 -13.58
C ASP A 21 23.73 -11.63 -12.41
N LEU A 22 22.57 -11.10 -12.03
CA LEU A 22 21.77 -11.64 -10.93
C LEU A 22 20.65 -12.54 -11.45
N SER A 23 20.34 -13.60 -10.70
CA SER A 23 19.11 -14.37 -10.93
C SER A 23 17.87 -13.49 -10.66
N ARG A 24 16.72 -13.86 -11.22
CA ARG A 24 15.46 -13.13 -11.01
C ARG A 24 15.11 -13.01 -9.51
N SER A 25 15.38 -14.04 -8.72
CA SER A 25 15.18 -14.02 -7.26
C SER A 25 16.08 -13.00 -6.57
N GLU A 26 17.36 -12.94 -6.91
CA GLU A 26 18.29 -11.97 -6.33
C GLU A 26 17.95 -10.52 -6.69
N VAL A 27 17.38 -10.29 -7.89
CA VAL A 27 16.86 -8.97 -8.28
C VAL A 27 15.67 -8.58 -7.42
N LEU A 28 14.71 -9.49 -7.22
CA LEU A 28 13.53 -9.25 -6.38
C LEU A 28 13.94 -8.99 -4.93
N ASP A 29 14.88 -9.74 -4.37
CA ASP A 29 15.38 -9.53 -3.01
C ASP A 29 16.06 -8.17 -2.84
N ALA A 30 16.82 -7.72 -3.85
CA ALA A 30 17.47 -6.41 -3.84
C ALA A 30 16.47 -5.26 -3.93
N VAL A 31 15.44 -5.39 -4.78
CA VAL A 31 14.36 -4.40 -4.94
C VAL A 31 13.53 -4.31 -3.67
N ASP A 32 13.21 -5.44 -3.03
CA ASP A 32 12.48 -5.49 -1.77
C ASP A 32 13.24 -4.74 -0.67
N ALA A 33 14.54 -5.02 -0.51
CA ALA A 33 15.38 -4.33 0.47
C ALA A 33 15.47 -2.82 0.22
N ASP A 34 15.60 -2.39 -1.04
CA ASP A 34 15.62 -0.98 -1.42
C ASP A 34 14.28 -0.30 -1.19
N GLN A 35 13.17 -0.97 -1.51
CA GLN A 35 11.82 -0.48 -1.28
C GLN A 35 11.54 -0.28 0.22
N ILE A 36 11.86 -1.25 1.07
CA ILE A 36 11.76 -1.11 2.53
C ILE A 36 12.61 0.06 3.01
N ALA A 37 13.87 0.16 2.56
CA ALA A 37 14.77 1.26 2.93
C ALA A 37 14.25 2.63 2.47
N TYR A 38 13.61 2.70 1.28
CA TYR A 38 12.96 3.91 0.78
C TYR A 38 11.82 4.37 1.70
N TYR A 39 10.90 3.46 2.07
CA TYR A 39 9.77 3.83 2.93
C TYR A 39 10.20 4.17 4.36
N ARG A 40 11.24 3.53 4.89
CA ARG A 40 11.89 3.94 6.14
C ARG A 40 12.42 5.37 6.08
N ALA A 41 13.16 5.68 5.04
CA ALA A 41 13.70 7.02 4.84
C ALA A 41 12.60 8.07 4.63
N ARG A 42 11.49 7.71 3.95
CA ARG A 42 10.36 8.58 3.65
C ARG A 42 9.40 8.79 4.82
N ALA A 43 9.45 7.98 5.86
CA ALA A 43 8.49 8.00 6.96
C ALA A 43 8.19 9.41 7.54
N PRO A 44 9.16 10.33 7.71
CA PRO A 44 8.90 11.65 8.31
C PRO A 44 7.96 12.55 7.49
N TRP A 45 7.86 12.36 6.18
CA TRP A 45 7.03 13.18 5.26
C TRP A 45 6.15 12.33 4.34
N TYR A 46 5.91 11.09 4.73
CA TYR A 46 5.09 10.17 3.94
C TYR A 46 3.70 10.77 3.64
N ASP A 47 3.11 11.43 4.64
CA ASP A 47 1.75 11.95 4.58
C ASP A 47 1.59 13.25 3.77
N ASP A 48 2.69 13.87 3.35
CA ASP A 48 2.64 15.07 2.50
C ASP A 48 1.83 14.81 1.22
N GLY A 49 1.88 13.57 0.69
CA GLY A 49 1.05 13.14 -0.43
C GLY A 49 -0.45 13.18 -0.15
N TYR A 50 -0.87 12.79 1.05
CA TYR A 50 -2.27 12.86 1.47
C TYR A 50 -2.72 14.29 1.79
N ALA A 51 -1.81 15.10 2.34
CA ALA A 51 -2.07 16.48 2.72
C ALA A 51 -1.90 17.51 1.59
N CYS A 52 -1.47 17.09 0.39
CA CYS A 52 -1.06 17.98 -0.69
C CYS A 52 -0.01 19.01 -0.23
N ALA A 53 0.95 18.59 0.59
CA ALA A 53 1.96 19.46 1.16
C ALA A 53 3.32 19.31 0.45
N GLY A 54 4.19 20.33 0.59
CA GLY A 54 5.53 20.30 0.02
C GLY A 54 5.53 20.07 -1.49
N ASP A 55 6.29 19.10 -1.96
CA ASP A 55 6.41 18.74 -3.39
C ASP A 55 5.11 18.14 -3.98
N TYR A 56 4.15 17.77 -3.14
CA TYR A 56 2.84 17.24 -3.56
C TYR A 56 1.78 18.36 -3.71
N ASP A 57 2.11 19.61 -3.43
CA ASP A 57 1.20 20.74 -3.69
C ASP A 57 1.14 21.04 -5.20
N GLY A 58 0.07 20.55 -5.83
CA GLY A 58 -0.22 20.78 -7.24
C GLY A 58 -1.06 22.04 -7.52
N GLY A 59 -1.31 22.86 -6.48
CA GLY A 59 -2.20 24.00 -6.52
C GLY A 59 -3.67 23.65 -6.26
N ALA A 60 -4.47 24.67 -6.01
CA ALA A 60 -5.83 24.54 -5.47
C ALA A 60 -6.72 23.54 -6.24
N GLU A 61 -6.71 23.60 -7.57
CA GLU A 61 -7.56 22.72 -8.40
C GLU A 61 -7.11 21.25 -8.35
N GLN A 62 -5.81 21.01 -8.50
CA GLN A 62 -5.27 19.64 -8.46
C GLN A 62 -5.42 19.04 -7.06
N ASN A 63 -5.16 19.83 -6.02
CA ASN A 63 -5.33 19.40 -4.63
C ASN A 63 -6.79 19.06 -4.32
N ALA A 64 -7.74 19.92 -4.76
CA ALA A 64 -9.17 19.65 -4.57
C ALA A 64 -9.61 18.36 -5.26
N ARG A 65 -9.11 18.09 -6.47
CA ARG A 65 -9.38 16.81 -7.18
C ARG A 65 -8.83 15.61 -6.41
N TRP A 66 -7.58 15.71 -5.94
CA TRP A 66 -6.96 14.64 -5.18
C TRP A 66 -7.70 14.33 -3.87
N LEU A 67 -8.03 15.37 -3.10
CA LEU A 67 -8.80 15.22 -1.86
C LEU A 67 -10.20 14.64 -2.10
N ALA A 68 -10.84 14.98 -3.25
CA ALA A 68 -12.12 14.38 -3.63
C ALA A 68 -12.01 12.89 -3.96
N GLU A 69 -10.91 12.45 -4.56
CA GLU A 69 -10.62 11.03 -4.80
C GLU A 69 -10.39 10.28 -3.47
N LEU A 70 -9.58 10.81 -2.56
CA LEU A 70 -9.39 10.23 -1.23
C LEU A 70 -10.71 10.12 -0.46
N ALA A 71 -11.53 11.17 -0.50
CA ALA A 71 -12.85 11.16 0.12
C ALA A 71 -13.81 10.14 -0.52
N ALA A 72 -13.64 9.81 -1.81
CA ALA A 72 -14.42 8.74 -2.45
C ALA A 72 -14.01 7.36 -1.93
N VAL A 73 -12.72 7.10 -1.78
CA VAL A 73 -12.21 5.85 -1.15
C VAL A 73 -12.70 5.74 0.29
N GLU A 74 -12.65 6.83 1.06
CA GLU A 74 -13.11 6.88 2.44
C GLU A 74 -14.61 6.57 2.58
N ARG A 75 -15.45 7.12 1.68
CA ARG A 75 -16.89 6.80 1.63
C ARG A 75 -17.13 5.33 1.26
N ALA A 76 -16.37 4.78 0.32
CA ALA A 76 -16.49 3.37 -0.07
C ALA A 76 -16.10 2.44 1.09
N LEU A 77 -14.99 2.72 1.77
CA LEU A 77 -14.61 2.03 3.00
C LEU A 77 -15.74 2.14 4.05
N GLY A 78 -16.37 3.32 4.16
CA GLY A 78 -17.48 3.60 5.06
C GLY A 78 -18.67 2.67 4.87
N THR A 79 -18.90 2.13 3.69
CA THR A 79 -19.99 1.20 3.36
C THR A 79 -19.53 -0.26 3.21
N ALA A 80 -18.23 -0.50 3.17
CA ALA A 80 -17.68 -1.86 3.08
C ALA A 80 -17.97 -2.65 4.37
N PRO A 81 -18.28 -3.95 4.27
CA PRO A 81 -18.65 -4.77 5.42
C PRO A 81 -17.42 -5.24 6.22
N ILE A 82 -16.45 -4.37 6.43
CA ILE A 82 -15.25 -4.63 7.24
C ILE A 82 -15.64 -4.67 8.71
N HIS A 83 -15.23 -5.72 9.42
CA HIS A 83 -15.66 -5.99 10.80
C HIS A 83 -14.68 -6.91 11.54
N GLY A 84 -14.96 -7.14 12.83
CA GLY A 84 -14.31 -8.15 13.68
C GLY A 84 -12.82 -7.93 13.88
N ASP A 85 -12.05 -9.01 13.84
CA ASP A 85 -10.59 -8.99 13.79
C ASP A 85 -10.15 -8.74 12.34
N CYS A 86 -9.54 -7.59 12.08
CA CYS A 86 -9.13 -7.18 10.74
C CYS A 86 -7.61 -7.19 10.58
N VAL A 87 -7.11 -7.52 9.39
CA VAL A 87 -5.71 -7.32 9.02
C VAL A 87 -5.59 -6.21 7.99
N GLU A 88 -4.68 -5.27 8.22
CA GLU A 88 -4.27 -4.23 7.30
C GLU A 88 -2.87 -4.55 6.78
N LEU A 89 -2.76 -4.77 5.47
CA LEU A 89 -1.50 -4.99 4.80
C LEU A 89 -0.91 -3.64 4.37
N GLY A 90 0.36 -3.37 4.71
CA GLY A 90 1.03 -2.13 4.37
C GLY A 90 0.44 -0.91 5.10
N ALA A 91 0.34 -0.97 6.43
CA ALA A 91 -0.33 0.07 7.24
C ALA A 91 0.34 1.45 7.17
N GLY A 92 1.62 1.52 6.79
CA GLY A 92 2.36 2.76 6.65
C GLY A 92 2.32 3.61 7.91
N THR A 93 2.11 4.92 7.73
CA THR A 93 2.02 5.92 8.81
C THR A 93 0.68 5.95 9.53
N GLY A 94 -0.22 4.99 9.22
CA GLY A 94 -1.51 4.85 9.88
C GLY A 94 -2.61 5.81 9.39
N TYR A 95 -2.43 6.44 8.23
CA TYR A 95 -3.45 7.32 7.64
C TYR A 95 -4.79 6.58 7.43
N TRP A 96 -4.75 5.38 6.88
CA TRP A 96 -5.94 4.54 6.68
C TRP A 96 -6.28 3.72 7.92
N THR A 97 -5.29 3.27 8.69
CA THR A 97 -5.47 2.60 9.98
C THR A 97 -6.42 3.38 10.89
N GLU A 98 -6.26 4.73 10.94
CA GLU A 98 -7.11 5.63 11.75
C GLU A 98 -8.60 5.55 11.35
N ARG A 99 -8.91 5.24 10.10
CA ARG A 99 -10.27 5.11 9.56
C ARG A 99 -10.83 3.71 9.72
N VAL A 100 -9.99 2.70 9.57
CA VAL A 100 -10.37 1.29 9.71
C VAL A 100 -10.69 0.94 11.16
N ILE A 101 -9.91 1.44 12.12
CA ILE A 101 -10.02 1.09 13.54
C ILE A 101 -11.37 1.46 14.18
N GLU A 102 -12.08 2.43 13.60
CA GLU A 102 -13.42 2.82 14.07
C GLU A 102 -14.51 1.81 13.67
N ARG A 103 -14.18 0.83 12.82
CA ARG A 103 -15.10 -0.12 12.21
C ARG A 103 -14.90 -1.55 12.67
N VAL A 104 -13.77 -1.83 13.32
CA VAL A 104 -13.32 -3.18 13.66
C VAL A 104 -13.14 -3.33 15.18
N GLU A 105 -13.15 -4.55 15.65
CA GLU A 105 -12.93 -4.83 17.07
C GLU A 105 -11.45 -4.71 17.42
N ARG A 106 -10.60 -5.33 16.60
CA ARG A 106 -9.13 -5.29 16.69
C ARG A 106 -8.53 -5.22 15.30
N LEU A 107 -7.39 -4.55 15.19
CA LEU A 107 -6.68 -4.40 13.92
C LEU A 107 -5.24 -4.91 14.03
N TRP A 108 -4.83 -5.74 13.09
CA TRP A 108 -3.43 -6.10 12.88
C TRP A 108 -2.88 -5.24 11.76
N ALA A 109 -2.03 -4.28 12.11
CA ALA A 109 -1.39 -3.35 11.20
C ALA A 109 0.00 -3.86 10.83
N LEU A 110 0.16 -4.38 9.63
CA LEU A 110 1.39 -4.99 9.13
C LEU A 110 2.14 -4.02 8.21
N ASP A 111 3.44 -3.87 8.42
CA ASP A 111 4.32 -3.13 7.50
C ASP A 111 5.76 -3.60 7.68
N ALA A 112 6.57 -3.51 6.62
CA ALA A 112 7.98 -3.88 6.68
C ALA A 112 8.89 -2.80 7.29
N ALA A 113 8.41 -1.55 7.39
CA ALA A 113 9.16 -0.42 7.91
C ALA A 113 8.75 -0.06 9.35
N PRO A 114 9.54 -0.37 10.37
CA PRO A 114 9.19 -0.07 11.76
C PRO A 114 9.01 1.43 12.04
N GLU A 115 9.67 2.30 11.26
CA GLU A 115 9.58 3.76 11.42
C GLU A 115 8.19 4.29 11.06
N VAL A 116 7.55 3.74 10.01
CA VAL A 116 6.18 4.14 9.65
C VAL A 116 5.18 3.63 10.68
N LEU A 117 5.37 2.41 11.20
CA LEU A 117 4.51 1.87 12.28
C LEU A 117 4.63 2.68 13.57
N GLN A 118 5.82 3.21 13.88
CA GLN A 118 5.99 4.12 15.01
C GLN A 118 5.21 5.42 14.80
N THR A 119 5.23 5.97 13.59
CA THR A 119 4.40 7.13 13.22
C THR A 119 2.92 6.82 13.37
N ALA A 120 2.47 5.64 12.91
CA ALA A 120 1.09 5.17 13.07
C ALA A 120 0.67 5.09 14.56
N ARG A 121 1.53 4.57 15.43
CA ARG A 121 1.27 4.54 16.88
C ARG A 121 1.06 5.95 17.46
N VAL A 122 1.92 6.89 17.08
CA VAL A 122 1.82 8.28 17.53
C VAL A 122 0.53 8.93 17.04
N ARG A 123 0.18 8.73 15.76
CA ARG A 123 -1.06 9.22 15.14
C ARG A 123 -2.31 8.75 15.89
N LEU A 124 -2.37 7.46 16.18
CA LEU A 124 -3.54 6.87 16.83
C LEU A 124 -3.69 7.23 18.30
N GLY A 125 -2.60 7.59 18.98
CA GLY A 125 -2.63 7.96 20.40
C GLY A 125 -3.27 6.85 21.26
N ALA A 126 -4.27 7.19 22.05
CA ALA A 126 -4.96 6.22 22.91
C ALA A 126 -5.65 5.08 22.12
N ARG A 127 -6.06 5.31 20.88
CA ARG A 127 -6.70 4.28 20.03
C ARG A 127 -5.74 3.18 19.61
N ALA A 128 -4.42 3.40 19.69
CA ALA A 128 -3.41 2.39 19.40
C ALA A 128 -3.53 1.12 20.25
N THR A 129 -4.25 1.18 21.38
CA THR A 129 -4.53 0.01 22.23
C THR A 129 -5.38 -1.07 21.54
N LYS A 130 -6.13 -0.72 20.48
CA LYS A 130 -6.89 -1.65 19.64
C LYS A 130 -6.07 -2.23 18.49
N VAL A 131 -4.83 -1.76 18.28
CA VAL A 131 -4.00 -2.13 17.13
C VAL A 131 -2.82 -2.99 17.57
N HIS A 132 -2.70 -4.15 16.94
CA HIS A 132 -1.52 -4.97 16.99
C HIS A 132 -0.60 -4.62 15.82
N PHE A 133 0.48 -3.89 16.11
CA PHE A 133 1.47 -3.51 15.10
C PHE A 133 2.53 -4.60 14.97
N GLU A 134 2.76 -5.05 13.75
CA GLU A 134 3.73 -6.11 13.47
C GLU A 134 4.63 -5.71 12.30
N VAL A 135 5.95 -5.83 12.50
CA VAL A 135 6.92 -5.61 11.43
C VAL A 135 7.02 -6.89 10.61
N VAL A 136 6.56 -6.84 9.38
CA VAL A 136 6.44 -8.02 8.50
C VAL A 136 6.86 -7.65 7.08
N ASP A 137 7.79 -8.44 6.52
CA ASP A 137 8.02 -8.48 5.08
C ASP A 137 6.87 -9.25 4.42
N LEU A 138 5.97 -8.52 3.75
CA LEU A 138 4.77 -9.11 3.14
C LEU A 138 5.09 -10.03 1.96
N TRP A 139 6.25 -9.91 1.33
CA TRP A 139 6.65 -10.81 0.25
C TRP A 139 7.01 -12.22 0.76
N ARG A 140 7.28 -12.33 2.08
CA ARG A 140 7.62 -13.58 2.79
C ARG A 140 6.69 -13.85 3.97
N TRP A 141 5.48 -13.27 3.93
CA TRP A 141 4.55 -13.33 5.04
C TRP A 141 4.00 -14.73 5.27
N GLU A 142 4.11 -15.19 6.52
CA GLU A 142 3.58 -16.47 7.01
C GLU A 142 2.60 -16.22 8.16
N PRO A 143 1.29 -16.03 7.86
CA PRO A 143 0.28 -15.74 8.89
C PRO A 143 0.06 -16.93 9.82
N ARG A 144 -0.07 -16.63 11.13
CA ARG A 144 -0.26 -17.67 12.16
C ARG A 144 -1.69 -17.72 12.71
N ARG A 145 -2.60 -17.00 12.10
CA ARG A 145 -4.01 -16.92 12.48
C ARG A 145 -4.88 -16.60 11.27
N ARG A 146 -6.19 -16.58 11.48
CA ARG A 146 -7.17 -16.08 10.52
C ARG A 146 -7.82 -14.80 11.01
N TRP A 147 -8.34 -14.01 10.07
CA TRP A 147 -9.02 -12.74 10.32
C TRP A 147 -10.43 -12.76 9.70
N ASP A 148 -11.31 -11.92 10.28
CA ASP A 148 -12.71 -11.76 9.85
C ASP A 148 -12.82 -10.81 8.65
N SER A 149 -11.80 -9.95 8.43
CA SER A 149 -11.74 -9.04 7.30
C SER A 149 -10.30 -8.62 7.00
N ALA A 150 -10.08 -8.06 5.80
CA ALA A 150 -8.77 -7.52 5.42
C ALA A 150 -8.93 -6.21 4.65
N VAL A 151 -7.89 -5.36 4.74
CA VAL A 151 -7.78 -4.13 3.96
C VAL A 151 -6.36 -3.93 3.44
N ALA A 152 -6.23 -3.30 2.27
CA ALA A 152 -4.96 -2.85 1.72
C ALA A 152 -5.16 -1.52 1.00
N PHE A 153 -4.29 -0.54 1.29
CA PHE A 153 -4.37 0.80 0.72
C PHE A 153 -3.03 1.20 0.12
N PHE A 154 -3.00 1.39 -1.20
CA PHE A 154 -1.80 1.81 -1.94
C PHE A 154 -0.58 0.92 -1.65
N LEU A 155 -0.83 -0.38 -1.56
CA LEU A 155 0.16 -1.41 -1.29
C LEU A 155 0.43 -2.29 -2.51
N LEU A 156 -0.65 -2.79 -3.16
CA LEU A 156 -0.50 -3.82 -4.18
C LEU A 156 0.18 -3.30 -5.45
N GLU A 157 0.16 -1.97 -5.67
CA GLU A 157 0.95 -1.32 -6.72
C GLU A 157 2.47 -1.40 -6.45
N HIS A 158 2.86 -1.69 -5.20
CA HIS A 158 4.25 -1.87 -4.77
C HIS A 158 4.67 -3.33 -4.65
N VAL A 159 3.84 -4.25 -5.14
CA VAL A 159 4.12 -5.70 -5.16
C VAL A 159 4.37 -6.15 -6.61
N PRO A 160 5.52 -6.79 -6.90
CA PRO A 160 5.83 -7.30 -8.23
C PRO A 160 4.80 -8.31 -8.73
N ASP A 161 4.63 -8.39 -10.06
CA ASP A 161 3.72 -9.37 -10.69
C ASP A 161 4.06 -10.82 -10.33
N GLU A 162 5.34 -11.10 -10.02
CA GLU A 162 5.83 -12.41 -9.62
C GLU A 162 5.45 -12.79 -8.18
N VAL A 163 5.31 -11.81 -7.30
CA VAL A 163 5.05 -11.99 -5.87
C VAL A 163 3.55 -11.91 -5.55
N LEU A 164 2.82 -11.04 -6.26
CA LEU A 164 1.44 -10.72 -5.97
C LEU A 164 0.50 -11.94 -5.90
N PRO A 165 0.57 -12.93 -6.82
CA PRO A 165 -0.30 -14.12 -6.71
C PRO A 165 -0.08 -14.92 -5.42
N ALA A 166 1.17 -15.08 -4.98
CA ALA A 166 1.50 -15.80 -3.75
C ALA A 166 1.04 -15.03 -2.50
N LEU A 167 1.22 -13.71 -2.48
CA LEU A 167 0.74 -12.86 -1.39
C LEU A 167 -0.79 -12.93 -1.26
N LEU A 168 -1.52 -12.84 -2.37
CA LEU A 168 -2.98 -12.91 -2.35
C LEU A 168 -3.49 -14.30 -1.96
N ALA A 169 -2.84 -15.38 -2.38
CA ALA A 169 -3.17 -16.74 -1.95
C ALA A 169 -2.92 -16.92 -0.44
N THR A 170 -1.81 -16.39 0.07
CA THR A 170 -1.51 -16.37 1.51
C THR A 170 -2.56 -15.60 2.29
N LEU A 171 -2.97 -14.42 1.79
CA LEU A 171 -4.03 -13.63 2.40
C LEU A 171 -5.37 -14.38 2.39
N HIS A 172 -5.71 -15.02 1.25
CA HIS A 172 -6.92 -15.84 1.14
C HIS A 172 -6.96 -16.90 2.23
N ASP A 173 -5.87 -17.66 2.41
CA ASP A 173 -5.80 -18.73 3.43
C ASP A 173 -5.83 -18.20 4.86
N ALA A 174 -5.40 -16.95 5.05
CA ALA A 174 -5.39 -16.26 6.33
C ALA A 174 -6.73 -15.60 6.70
N LEU A 175 -7.72 -15.64 5.83
CA LEU A 175 -9.07 -15.13 6.12
C LEU A 175 -10.04 -16.25 6.49
N HIS A 176 -11.13 -15.94 7.17
CA HIS A 176 -12.25 -16.85 7.33
C HIS A 176 -13.08 -16.92 6.04
N PRO A 177 -13.75 -18.06 5.73
CA PRO A 177 -14.67 -18.15 4.59
C PRO A 177 -15.73 -17.03 4.64
N GLY A 178 -15.96 -16.37 3.52
CA GLY A 178 -16.86 -15.23 3.42
C GLY A 178 -16.31 -13.89 3.90
N ALA A 179 -15.05 -13.86 4.38
CA ALA A 179 -14.42 -12.63 4.87
C ALA A 179 -14.24 -11.59 3.74
N PRO A 180 -14.62 -10.32 3.97
CA PRO A 180 -14.41 -9.25 3.00
C PRO A 180 -12.95 -8.80 2.95
N LEU A 181 -12.52 -8.45 1.75
CA LEU A 181 -11.27 -7.75 1.44
C LEU A 181 -11.60 -6.42 0.76
N PHE A 182 -11.17 -5.31 1.35
CA PHE A 182 -11.24 -3.99 0.73
C PHE A 182 -9.86 -3.54 0.27
N VAL A 183 -9.74 -3.14 -1.00
CA VAL A 183 -8.49 -2.66 -1.60
C VAL A 183 -8.71 -1.29 -2.21
N ALA A 184 -7.76 -0.37 -2.03
CA ALA A 184 -7.71 0.89 -2.75
C ALA A 184 -6.30 1.14 -3.30
N GLU A 185 -6.21 1.50 -4.59
CA GLU A 185 -4.96 1.64 -5.34
C GLU A 185 -5.02 2.81 -6.32
N GLY A 186 -3.85 3.22 -6.81
CA GLY A 186 -3.77 4.08 -7.99
C GLY A 186 -4.29 3.36 -9.23
N ALA A 187 -5.17 4.01 -10.01
CA ALA A 187 -5.60 3.44 -11.28
C ALA A 187 -4.47 3.47 -12.31
N ALA A 188 -4.36 2.42 -13.13
CA ALA A 188 -3.39 2.34 -14.20
C ALA A 188 -3.59 3.48 -15.21
N ASN A 189 -2.48 4.12 -15.57
CA ASN A 189 -2.34 4.90 -16.79
C ASN A 189 -1.56 4.02 -17.79
N ASP A 190 -1.36 4.47 -19.02
CA ASP A 190 -0.63 3.71 -20.03
C ASP A 190 0.73 3.20 -19.54
N ALA A 191 1.04 1.93 -19.83
CA ALA A 191 2.27 1.15 -19.64
C ALA A 191 3.34 1.80 -18.71
N GLU A 192 3.13 1.72 -17.40
CA GLU A 192 4.12 2.19 -16.42
C GLU A 192 5.19 1.12 -16.16
N PRO A 193 6.45 1.53 -15.91
CA PRO A 193 7.49 0.59 -15.55
C PRO A 193 7.18 -0.10 -14.23
N GLN A 194 7.54 -1.37 -14.11
CA GLN A 194 7.37 -2.13 -12.86
C GLN A 194 8.35 -1.69 -11.76
N ILE A 195 9.51 -1.18 -12.12
CA ILE A 195 10.55 -0.71 -11.18
C ILE A 195 10.92 0.73 -11.54
N GLU A 196 10.86 1.61 -10.54
CA GLU A 196 11.28 3.00 -10.63
C GLU A 196 12.44 3.28 -9.67
N THR A 197 13.42 4.07 -10.13
CA THR A 197 14.45 4.58 -9.25
C THR A 197 14.01 5.91 -8.65
N ARG A 198 13.91 5.98 -7.33
CA ARG A 198 13.57 7.18 -6.55
C ARG A 198 14.76 7.63 -5.72
N SER A 199 14.87 8.94 -5.43
CA SER A 199 16.00 9.48 -4.67
C SER A 199 15.52 10.25 -3.44
N ILE A 200 16.19 9.99 -2.30
CA ILE A 200 16.02 10.74 -1.04
C ILE A 200 17.44 11.13 -0.57
N ASP A 201 17.67 12.41 -0.35
CA ASP A 201 18.97 12.94 0.13
C ASP A 201 20.18 12.44 -0.66
N GLY A 202 20.03 12.31 -1.99
CA GLY A 202 21.08 11.87 -2.90
C GLY A 202 21.31 10.35 -2.94
N ARG A 203 20.62 9.56 -2.12
CA ARG A 203 20.61 8.11 -2.21
C ARG A 203 19.49 7.65 -3.15
N ALA A 204 19.83 6.77 -4.10
CA ALA A 204 18.89 6.14 -5.01
C ALA A 204 18.35 4.82 -4.42
N TYR A 205 17.05 4.56 -4.67
CA TYR A 205 16.34 3.35 -4.27
C TYR A 205 15.53 2.84 -5.45
N ASP A 206 15.58 1.56 -5.71
CA ASP A 206 14.71 0.91 -6.67
C ASP A 206 13.43 0.45 -5.98
N VAL A 207 12.28 0.95 -6.43
CA VAL A 207 10.96 0.66 -5.85
C VAL A 207 10.03 0.12 -6.91
N VAL A 208 9.14 -0.80 -6.52
CA VAL A 208 8.09 -1.27 -7.40
C VAL A 208 6.99 -0.21 -7.49
N GLU A 209 6.59 0.11 -8.71
CA GLU A 209 5.42 0.94 -9.01
C GLU A 209 4.70 0.29 -10.19
N ARG A 210 3.80 -0.61 -9.88
CA ARG A 210 3.04 -1.38 -10.87
C ARG A 210 1.54 -1.15 -10.68
N ARG A 211 1.04 -0.07 -11.24
CA ARG A 211 -0.39 0.19 -11.29
C ARG A 211 -1.06 -0.74 -12.27
N ARG A 212 -2.13 -1.35 -11.81
CA ARG A 212 -2.89 -2.33 -12.58
C ARG A 212 -4.27 -1.77 -12.90
N SER A 213 -4.82 -2.16 -14.05
CA SER A 213 -6.21 -1.87 -14.40
C SER A 213 -7.17 -2.65 -13.47
N PRO A 214 -8.44 -2.21 -13.36
CA PRO A 214 -9.47 -2.95 -12.64
C PRO A 214 -9.56 -4.41 -13.05
N SER A 215 -9.52 -4.69 -14.36
CA SER A 215 -9.60 -6.06 -14.89
C SER A 215 -8.38 -6.92 -14.55
N GLU A 216 -7.19 -6.33 -14.40
CA GLU A 216 -6.01 -7.05 -13.92
C GLU A 216 -6.15 -7.42 -12.45
N TYR A 217 -6.65 -6.49 -11.60
CA TYR A 217 -6.93 -6.79 -10.19
C TYR A 217 -8.04 -7.84 -10.03
N GLU A 218 -9.15 -7.72 -10.78
CA GLU A 218 -10.22 -8.72 -10.78
C GLU A 218 -9.69 -10.12 -11.11
N ARG A 219 -8.86 -10.23 -12.15
CA ARG A 219 -8.27 -11.50 -12.56
C ARG A 219 -7.33 -12.09 -11.53
N VAL A 220 -6.42 -11.29 -10.95
CA VAL A 220 -5.45 -11.82 -9.98
C VAL A 220 -6.12 -12.19 -8.66
N LEU A 221 -7.14 -11.45 -8.23
CA LEU A 221 -7.96 -11.76 -7.06
C LEU A 221 -8.77 -13.05 -7.29
N ALA A 222 -9.44 -13.17 -8.44
CA ALA A 222 -10.19 -14.39 -8.77
C ALA A 222 -9.27 -15.63 -8.83
N THR A 223 -8.06 -15.48 -9.38
CA THR A 223 -7.06 -16.57 -9.39
C THR A 223 -6.63 -16.99 -7.97
N ALA A 224 -6.64 -16.06 -7.03
CA ALA A 224 -6.33 -16.32 -5.61
C ALA A 224 -7.54 -16.81 -4.78
N GLY A 225 -8.72 -17.01 -5.39
CA GLY A 225 -9.92 -17.52 -4.70
C GLY A 225 -10.83 -16.44 -4.12
N PHE A 226 -10.71 -15.20 -4.57
CA PHE A 226 -11.63 -14.13 -4.17
C PHE A 226 -12.70 -13.88 -5.23
N SER A 227 -13.94 -13.71 -4.80
CA SER A 227 -15.03 -13.17 -5.63
C SER A 227 -15.07 -11.66 -5.54
N VAL A 228 -14.83 -10.96 -6.65
CA VAL A 228 -14.93 -9.49 -6.68
C VAL A 228 -16.40 -9.07 -6.71
N VAL A 229 -16.83 -8.31 -5.68
CA VAL A 229 -18.22 -7.89 -5.49
C VAL A 229 -18.48 -6.55 -6.16
N SER A 230 -17.52 -5.62 -6.08
CA SER A 230 -17.66 -4.29 -6.69
C SER A 230 -16.30 -3.69 -6.99
N VAL A 231 -16.26 -2.92 -8.09
CA VAL A 231 -15.10 -2.12 -8.50
C VAL A 231 -15.58 -0.73 -8.88
N ALA A 232 -14.89 0.29 -8.38
CA ALA A 232 -15.04 1.66 -8.87
C ALA A 232 -13.66 2.21 -9.17
N ALA A 233 -13.48 2.76 -10.38
CA ALA A 233 -12.22 3.27 -10.84
C ALA A 233 -12.39 4.68 -11.41
N ARG A 234 -11.52 5.58 -10.95
CA ARG A 234 -11.26 6.92 -11.46
C ARG A 234 -9.74 7.10 -11.49
N ARG A 235 -9.23 8.19 -10.98
CA ARG A 235 -7.80 8.36 -10.72
C ARG A 235 -7.32 7.41 -9.60
N LEU A 236 -8.15 7.24 -8.57
CA LEU A 236 -8.02 6.15 -7.60
C LEU A 236 -9.07 5.09 -7.90
N MET A 237 -8.71 3.85 -7.64
CA MET A 237 -9.56 2.69 -7.73
C MET A 237 -9.81 2.13 -6.33
N HIS A 238 -11.01 1.64 -6.09
CA HIS A 238 -11.26 0.77 -4.95
C HIS A 238 -12.11 -0.42 -5.38
N LEU A 239 -11.90 -1.53 -4.71
CA LEU A 239 -12.64 -2.75 -4.94
C LEU A 239 -12.97 -3.44 -3.61
N LEU A 240 -14.09 -4.14 -3.62
CA LEU A 240 -14.52 -5.04 -2.56
C LEU A 240 -14.54 -6.46 -3.14
N ALA A 241 -13.88 -7.37 -2.46
CA ALA A 241 -13.89 -8.79 -2.79
C ALA A 241 -14.25 -9.61 -1.54
N THR A 242 -14.64 -10.86 -1.73
CA THR A 242 -14.98 -11.78 -0.65
C THR A 242 -14.22 -13.08 -0.86
N ARG A 243 -13.66 -13.64 0.20
CA ARG A 243 -13.07 -14.98 0.19
C ARG A 243 -14.13 -16.03 -0.11
N GLU A 244 -13.93 -16.86 -1.12
CA GLU A 244 -14.75 -18.05 -1.39
C GLU A 244 -14.46 -19.20 -0.41
#